data_6c18704e4c72042b665221f58a457f8a
#
_entry.id   6c18704e4c72042b665221f58a457f8a
#
_cell.length_a   1.000
_cell.length_b   1.000
_cell.length_c   1.000
_cell.angle_alpha   90.00
_cell.angle_beta   90.00
_cell.angle_gamma   90.00
#
_symmetry.space_group_name_H-M   'P 1'
#
loop_
_entity.id
_entity.type
_entity.pdbx_description
1 polymer ?
#
loop_
_entity_poly.entity_id
_entity_poly.type
_entity_poly.pdbx_seq_one_letter_code
_entity_poly.pdbx_strand_id
1 'polypeptide(L)'
;FILVDGLGSKNIENLDNLFTNNQTDEIVSTFPSSTSVALSSINFASKPIDNGLIGYFHFAKKENKLINTLNWKGSETYLKNNDFFSSQKTIWNILSQNKINFNVIQPKNLIGSPLSDHIYMGANQIGYENLNELENILSLPEILDNHFNYIYYPVIDVAAHVYGTNSDEWQNEVNIFSEFLSRMIKIDSNRY
;
A
#
# COMPACT_ATOMS: atom_id res chain seq x y z
N PHE A 1 -1.99 7.30 7.83
CA PHE A 1 -2.19 5.85 7.66
C PHE A 1 -0.98 5.24 6.97
N ILE A 2 -0.39 4.20 7.55
CA ILE A 2 0.73 3.46 6.95
C ILE A 2 0.26 2.03 6.72
N LEU A 3 0.34 1.56 5.48
CA LEU A 3 0.15 0.17 5.11
C LEU A 3 1.51 -0.49 4.92
N VAL A 4 1.82 -1.44 5.77
CA VAL A 4 3.05 -2.25 5.72
C VAL A 4 2.71 -3.60 5.11
N ASP A 5 3.21 -3.87 3.90
CA ASP A 5 2.97 -5.14 3.23
C ASP A 5 3.85 -6.26 3.81
N GLY A 6 3.32 -7.47 3.87
CA GLY A 6 4.05 -8.64 4.37
C GLY A 6 4.27 -8.70 5.89
N LEU A 7 3.68 -7.77 6.68
CA LEU A 7 3.81 -7.75 8.14
C LEU A 7 2.48 -8.12 8.80
N GLY A 8 2.26 -9.41 9.02
CA GLY A 8 1.07 -9.92 9.71
C GLY A 8 1.26 -10.03 11.23
N SER A 9 0.15 -10.02 11.99
CA SER A 9 0.16 -10.14 13.46
C SER A 9 1.01 -11.32 13.96
N LYS A 10 0.88 -12.48 13.35
CA LYS A 10 1.67 -13.67 13.70
C LYS A 10 3.18 -13.55 13.47
N ASN A 11 3.59 -12.70 12.55
CA ASN A 11 5.00 -12.47 12.26
C ASN A 11 5.67 -11.61 13.34
N ILE A 12 4.89 -10.77 14.03
CA ILE A 12 5.39 -9.82 15.02
C ILE A 12 5.20 -10.30 16.47
N GLU A 13 4.44 -11.38 16.73
CA GLU A 13 4.15 -11.88 18.07
C GLU A 13 5.39 -12.13 18.95
N ASN A 14 6.51 -12.52 18.33
CA ASN A 14 7.76 -12.83 19.03
C ASN A 14 8.81 -11.70 18.92
N LEU A 15 8.44 -10.55 18.37
CA LEU A 15 9.34 -9.41 18.24
C LEU A 15 9.09 -8.45 19.40
N ASP A 16 10.12 -8.23 20.23
CA ASP A 16 10.07 -7.17 21.25
C ASP A 16 10.36 -5.83 20.58
N ASN A 17 9.33 -5.28 19.97
CA ASN A 17 9.44 -4.02 19.23
C ASN A 17 8.18 -3.16 19.37
N LEU A 18 8.19 -2.02 18.69
CA LEU A 18 7.10 -1.05 18.68
C LEU A 18 5.73 -1.65 18.29
N PHE A 19 5.71 -2.61 17.37
CA PHE A 19 4.46 -3.19 16.86
C PHE A 19 3.77 -4.02 17.93
N THR A 20 4.50 -4.90 18.62
CA THR A 20 3.95 -5.78 19.65
C THR A 20 3.39 -5.01 20.82
N ASN A 21 4.11 -3.95 21.25
CA ASN A 21 3.74 -3.16 22.42
C ASN A 21 2.55 -2.21 22.17
N ASN A 22 2.21 -1.94 20.90
CA ASN A 22 1.17 -0.99 20.51
C ASN A 22 0.05 -1.63 19.68
N GLN A 23 0.01 -2.96 19.56
CA GLN A 23 -1.09 -3.63 18.86
C GLN A 23 -2.40 -3.43 19.63
N THR A 24 -3.42 -2.91 18.95
CA THR A 24 -4.75 -2.66 19.51
C THR A 24 -5.79 -3.65 19.01
N ASP A 25 -5.75 -3.95 17.72
CA ASP A 25 -6.74 -4.80 17.06
C ASP A 25 -6.09 -5.75 16.06
N GLU A 26 -6.72 -6.89 15.84
CA GLU A 26 -6.37 -7.82 14.80
C GLU A 26 -7.51 -7.90 13.78
N ILE A 27 -7.16 -7.71 12.50
CA ILE A 27 -8.10 -7.83 11.39
C ILE A 27 -7.64 -8.90 10.42
N VAL A 28 -8.59 -9.51 9.73
CA VAL A 28 -8.33 -10.51 8.70
C VAL A 28 -8.19 -9.81 7.35
N SER A 29 -7.13 -10.14 6.61
CA SER A 29 -6.94 -9.66 5.24
C SER A 29 -7.98 -10.24 4.29
N THR A 30 -7.97 -9.78 3.05
CA THR A 30 -8.80 -10.35 1.96
C THR A 30 -8.44 -11.80 1.69
N PHE A 31 -9.36 -12.53 1.06
CA PHE A 31 -9.06 -13.83 0.49
C PHE A 31 -9.29 -13.79 -1.03
N PRO A 32 -8.27 -14.13 -1.84
CA PRO A 32 -6.87 -14.35 -1.45
C PRO A 32 -6.20 -13.07 -0.93
N SER A 33 -5.14 -13.24 -0.12
CA SER A 33 -4.39 -12.16 0.51
C SER A 33 -3.26 -11.60 -0.37
N SER A 34 -3.36 -11.72 -1.70
CA SER A 34 -2.33 -11.17 -2.58
C SER A 34 -2.36 -9.64 -2.60
N THR A 35 -1.21 -9.02 -2.79
CA THR A 35 -1.01 -7.57 -2.77
C THR A 35 -2.03 -6.82 -3.63
N SER A 36 -2.22 -7.22 -4.89
CA SER A 36 -3.17 -6.56 -5.79
C SER A 36 -4.62 -6.63 -5.31
N VAL A 37 -5.04 -7.75 -4.70
CA VAL A 37 -6.39 -7.92 -4.15
C VAL A 37 -6.58 -7.08 -2.89
N ALA A 38 -5.62 -7.14 -1.96
CA ALA A 38 -5.70 -6.40 -0.70
C ALA A 38 -5.65 -4.88 -0.94
N LEU A 39 -4.68 -4.39 -1.74
CA LEU A 39 -4.58 -2.97 -2.08
C LEU A 39 -5.84 -2.46 -2.77
N SER A 40 -6.38 -3.22 -3.72
CA SER A 40 -7.61 -2.82 -4.40
C SER A 40 -8.78 -2.73 -3.42
N SER A 41 -8.94 -3.72 -2.54
CA SER A 41 -10.03 -3.73 -1.56
C SER A 41 -9.97 -2.53 -0.60
N ILE A 42 -8.78 -2.15 -0.15
CA ILE A 42 -8.60 -0.96 0.69
C ILE A 42 -8.94 0.32 -0.09
N ASN A 43 -8.37 0.47 -1.30
CA ASN A 43 -8.47 1.71 -2.05
C ASN A 43 -9.83 1.93 -2.73
N PHE A 44 -10.59 0.88 -2.97
CA PHE A 44 -11.98 0.96 -3.41
C PHE A 44 -12.99 0.84 -2.26
N ALA A 45 -12.54 0.60 -1.03
CA ALA A 45 -13.38 0.31 0.14
C ALA A 45 -14.44 -0.77 -0.19
N SER A 46 -14.05 -1.82 -0.90
CA SER A 46 -14.97 -2.83 -1.45
C SER A 46 -14.37 -4.23 -1.37
N LYS A 47 -15.24 -5.23 -1.42
CA LYS A 47 -14.81 -6.63 -1.48
C LYS A 47 -14.13 -6.94 -2.83
N PRO A 48 -13.22 -7.94 -2.90
CA PRO A 48 -12.59 -8.34 -4.15
C PRO A 48 -13.57 -8.66 -5.27
N ILE A 49 -14.70 -9.28 -4.94
CA ILE A 49 -15.74 -9.61 -5.94
C ILE A 49 -16.39 -8.36 -6.53
N ASP A 50 -16.49 -7.28 -5.75
CA ASP A 50 -17.15 -6.04 -6.19
C ASP A 50 -16.18 -5.16 -7.01
N ASN A 51 -14.87 -5.15 -6.69
CA ASN A 51 -13.87 -4.41 -7.46
C ASN A 51 -13.26 -5.20 -8.62
N GLY A 52 -13.51 -6.52 -8.71
CA GLY A 52 -13.10 -7.37 -9.82
C GLY A 52 -11.65 -7.87 -9.78
N LEU A 53 -10.82 -7.43 -8.83
CA LEU A 53 -9.48 -7.96 -8.62
C LEU A 53 -9.52 -9.07 -7.57
N ILE A 54 -9.82 -10.28 -8.03
CA ILE A 54 -10.12 -11.44 -7.18
C ILE A 54 -8.96 -12.42 -7.01
N GLY A 55 -7.81 -12.14 -7.59
CA GLY A 55 -6.65 -13.03 -7.52
C GLY A 55 -5.39 -12.43 -8.15
N TYR A 56 -4.29 -13.15 -8.01
CA TYR A 56 -3.00 -12.78 -8.60
C TYR A 56 -3.01 -12.80 -10.14
N PHE A 57 -3.94 -13.57 -10.72
CA PHE A 57 -4.18 -13.60 -12.15
C PHE A 57 -5.63 -13.27 -12.45
N HIS A 58 -5.84 -12.49 -13.52
CA HIS A 58 -7.13 -12.15 -14.08
C HIS A 58 -7.23 -12.74 -15.50
N PHE A 59 -8.32 -13.45 -15.78
CA PHE A 59 -8.58 -13.95 -17.14
C PHE A 59 -9.43 -12.94 -17.91
N ALA A 60 -8.78 -12.21 -18.80
CA ALA A 60 -9.45 -11.30 -19.74
C ALA A 60 -10.12 -12.11 -20.86
N LYS A 61 -11.41 -12.42 -20.68
CA LYS A 61 -12.16 -13.34 -21.56
C LYS A 61 -12.22 -12.86 -23.00
N LYS A 62 -12.42 -11.56 -23.23
CA LYS A 62 -12.52 -10.99 -24.60
C LYS A 62 -11.21 -11.12 -25.36
N GLU A 63 -10.10 -10.91 -24.68
CA GLU A 63 -8.73 -10.96 -25.21
C GLU A 63 -8.15 -12.38 -25.18
N ASN A 64 -8.86 -13.33 -24.57
CA ASN A 64 -8.41 -14.71 -24.32
C ASN A 64 -7.00 -14.75 -23.68
N LYS A 65 -6.78 -13.93 -22.67
CA LYS A 65 -5.46 -13.70 -22.07
C LYS A 65 -5.51 -13.79 -20.56
N LEU A 66 -4.48 -14.43 -19.97
CA LEU A 66 -4.22 -14.41 -18.54
C LEU A 66 -3.30 -13.23 -18.20
N ILE A 67 -3.75 -12.37 -17.30
CA ILE A 67 -3.05 -11.14 -16.91
C ILE A 67 -2.60 -11.27 -15.47
N ASN A 68 -1.33 -10.99 -15.19
CA ASN A 68 -0.84 -10.83 -13.82
C ASN A 68 -1.32 -9.49 -13.27
N THR A 69 -2.08 -9.52 -12.17
CA THR A 69 -2.75 -8.33 -11.61
C THR A 69 -1.83 -7.41 -10.80
N LEU A 70 -0.59 -7.83 -10.56
CA LEU A 70 0.38 -6.99 -9.86
C LEU A 70 1.13 -6.07 -10.84
N ASN A 71 1.64 -6.62 -11.94
CA ASN A 71 2.50 -5.88 -12.86
C ASN A 71 1.85 -5.51 -14.20
N TRP A 72 0.76 -6.18 -14.59
CA TRP A 72 0.00 -5.94 -15.84
C TRP A 72 0.83 -6.00 -17.12
N LYS A 73 1.97 -6.69 -17.09
CA LYS A 73 2.91 -6.75 -18.22
C LYS A 73 2.22 -7.23 -19.50
N GLY A 74 2.37 -6.43 -20.58
CA GLY A 74 1.72 -6.67 -21.87
C GLY A 74 0.20 -6.47 -21.84
N SER A 75 -0.34 -5.82 -20.81
CA SER A 75 -1.76 -5.48 -20.67
C SER A 75 -1.92 -4.15 -19.90
N GLU A 76 -0.99 -3.24 -20.08
CA GLU A 76 -0.83 -2.01 -19.30
C GLU A 76 -2.04 -1.07 -19.42
N THR A 77 -2.77 -1.14 -20.52
CA THR A 77 -3.96 -0.32 -20.75
C THR A 77 -5.28 -1.03 -20.45
N TYR A 78 -5.23 -2.30 -20.02
CA TYR A 78 -6.44 -3.11 -19.82
C TYR A 78 -7.41 -2.48 -18.82
N LEU A 79 -6.90 -2.03 -17.65
CA LEU A 79 -7.74 -1.41 -16.63
C LEU A 79 -8.42 -0.13 -17.11
N LYS A 80 -7.71 0.69 -17.90
CA LYS A 80 -8.25 1.94 -18.46
C LYS A 80 -9.25 1.70 -19.58
N ASN A 81 -9.07 0.64 -20.38
CA ASN A 81 -9.89 0.33 -21.55
C ASN A 81 -11.07 -0.59 -21.25
N ASN A 82 -11.15 -1.13 -20.03
CA ASN A 82 -12.25 -1.98 -19.62
C ASN A 82 -13.29 -1.16 -18.86
N ASP A 83 -14.51 -1.08 -19.37
CA ASP A 83 -15.59 -0.25 -18.83
C ASP A 83 -15.88 -0.55 -17.35
N PHE A 84 -15.79 -1.80 -16.92
CA PHE A 84 -16.02 -2.17 -15.53
C PHE A 84 -14.97 -1.54 -14.62
N PHE A 85 -13.68 -1.66 -14.96
CA PHE A 85 -12.61 -1.11 -14.12
C PHE A 85 -12.53 0.42 -14.21
N SER A 86 -12.68 0.99 -15.40
CA SER A 86 -12.57 2.45 -15.60
C SER A 86 -13.74 3.23 -14.99
N SER A 87 -14.88 2.59 -14.73
CA SER A 87 -16.05 3.22 -14.09
C SER A 87 -16.01 3.22 -12.57
N GLN A 88 -15.08 2.52 -11.94
CA GLN A 88 -14.98 2.43 -10.49
C GLN A 88 -14.51 3.74 -9.86
N LYS A 89 -14.92 3.96 -8.62
CA LYS A 89 -14.50 5.12 -7.82
C LYS A 89 -13.69 4.65 -6.63
N THR A 90 -12.54 5.29 -6.45
CA THR A 90 -11.67 5.07 -5.29
C THR A 90 -12.11 5.92 -4.10
N ILE A 91 -11.59 5.59 -2.90
CA ILE A 91 -11.73 6.45 -1.72
C ILE A 91 -11.14 7.85 -1.98
N TRP A 92 -10.13 7.97 -2.85
CA TRP A 92 -9.48 9.21 -3.24
C TRP A 92 -10.43 10.15 -3.99
N ASN A 93 -11.27 9.60 -4.86
CA ASN A 93 -12.33 10.36 -5.52
C ASN A 93 -13.35 10.90 -4.48
N ILE A 94 -13.68 10.11 -3.46
CA ILE A 94 -14.60 10.51 -2.39
C ILE A 94 -13.98 11.63 -1.54
N LEU A 95 -12.71 11.47 -1.12
CA LEU A 95 -12.01 12.50 -0.35
C LEU A 95 -11.92 13.81 -1.12
N SER A 96 -11.56 13.74 -2.41
CA SER A 96 -11.50 14.91 -3.29
C SER A 96 -12.85 15.62 -3.42
N GLN A 97 -13.96 14.89 -3.61
CA GLN A 97 -15.30 15.45 -3.67
C GLN A 97 -15.70 16.16 -2.37
N ASN A 98 -15.19 15.69 -1.23
CA ASN A 98 -15.41 16.30 0.08
C ASN A 98 -14.38 17.37 0.46
N LYS A 99 -13.50 17.76 -0.48
CA LYS A 99 -12.47 18.79 -0.30
C LYS A 99 -11.50 18.47 0.84
N ILE A 100 -11.24 17.19 1.10
CA ILE A 100 -10.25 16.74 2.05
C ILE A 100 -8.91 16.68 1.32
N ASN A 101 -7.90 17.34 1.86
CA ASN A 101 -6.53 17.27 1.34
C ASN A 101 -5.89 15.95 1.73
N PHE A 102 -5.25 15.29 0.78
CA PHE A 102 -4.60 14.00 1.00
C PHE A 102 -3.44 13.78 0.01
N ASN A 103 -2.53 12.90 0.41
CA ASN A 103 -1.48 12.38 -0.48
C ASN A 103 -1.42 10.85 -0.38
N VAL A 104 -0.98 10.23 -1.47
CA VAL A 104 -0.52 8.84 -1.50
C VAL A 104 0.99 8.84 -1.65
N ILE A 105 1.69 8.26 -0.71
CA ILE A 105 3.16 8.20 -0.66
C ILE A 105 3.57 6.74 -0.83
N GLN A 106 4.30 6.43 -1.89
CA GLN A 106 4.68 5.05 -2.24
C GLN A 106 6.09 5.00 -2.86
N PRO A 107 6.69 3.81 -3.02
CA PRO A 107 7.95 3.68 -3.75
C PRO A 107 7.86 4.29 -5.15
N LYS A 108 8.86 5.10 -5.52
CA LYS A 108 8.90 5.87 -6.76
C LYS A 108 8.77 4.99 -8.02
N ASN A 109 9.32 3.79 -7.99
CA ASN A 109 9.24 2.83 -9.08
C ASN A 109 7.84 2.23 -9.31
N LEU A 110 6.90 2.42 -8.38
CA LEU A 110 5.51 1.99 -8.52
C LEU A 110 4.61 3.05 -9.13
N ILE A 111 5.03 4.33 -9.12
CA ILE A 111 4.26 5.43 -9.71
C ILE A 111 4.16 5.23 -11.22
N GLY A 112 2.95 5.35 -11.75
CA GLY A 112 2.66 5.13 -13.17
C GLY A 112 2.55 3.66 -13.56
N SER A 113 2.66 2.71 -12.61
CA SER A 113 2.29 1.32 -12.88
C SER A 113 0.78 1.20 -13.08
N PRO A 114 0.30 0.27 -13.91
CA PRO A 114 -1.13 0.13 -14.19
C PRO A 114 -1.97 -0.09 -12.93
N LEU A 115 -1.47 -0.86 -11.96
CA LEU A 115 -2.14 -1.08 -10.68
C LEU A 115 -2.21 0.22 -9.87
N SER A 116 -1.08 0.92 -9.68
CA SER A 116 -1.05 2.17 -8.92
C SER A 116 -1.92 3.26 -9.54
N ASP A 117 -1.87 3.42 -10.87
CA ASP A 117 -2.74 4.35 -11.60
C ASP A 117 -4.22 4.06 -11.38
N HIS A 118 -4.57 2.78 -11.25
CA HIS A 118 -5.96 2.36 -11.05
C HIS A 118 -6.42 2.56 -9.61
N ILE A 119 -5.68 2.02 -8.63
CA ILE A 119 -6.11 2.05 -7.22
C ILE A 119 -5.95 3.43 -6.57
N TYR A 120 -5.04 4.26 -7.08
CA TYR A 120 -4.79 5.62 -6.59
C TYR A 120 -5.38 6.69 -7.52
N MET A 121 -6.33 6.32 -8.38
CA MET A 121 -6.98 7.25 -9.30
C MET A 121 -7.61 8.43 -8.54
N GLY A 122 -7.22 9.64 -8.92
CA GLY A 122 -7.64 10.88 -8.26
C GLY A 122 -6.74 11.34 -7.11
N ALA A 123 -5.70 10.57 -6.76
CA ALA A 123 -4.74 10.96 -5.74
C ALA A 123 -3.50 11.65 -6.33
N ASN A 124 -2.94 12.59 -5.56
CA ASN A 124 -1.58 13.05 -5.75
C ASN A 124 -0.62 11.98 -5.24
N GLN A 125 0.23 11.44 -6.12
CA GLN A 125 1.18 10.39 -5.78
C GLN A 125 2.58 10.98 -5.61
N ILE A 126 3.17 10.76 -4.44
CA ILE A 126 4.52 11.20 -4.08
C ILE A 126 5.41 9.97 -3.95
N GLY A 127 6.55 9.96 -4.66
CA GLY A 127 7.46 8.83 -4.69
C GLY A 127 8.61 8.97 -3.70
N TYR A 128 9.00 7.87 -3.06
CA TYR A 128 10.24 7.78 -2.29
C TYR A 128 11.11 6.61 -2.78
N GLU A 129 12.43 6.70 -2.60
CA GLU A 129 13.38 5.64 -2.96
C GLU A 129 13.85 4.82 -1.75
N ASN A 130 13.86 5.45 -0.56
CA ASN A 130 14.30 4.82 0.70
C ASN A 130 13.65 5.50 1.91
N LEU A 131 13.86 4.93 3.11
CA LEU A 131 13.26 5.46 4.35
C LEU A 131 13.75 6.86 4.72
N ASN A 132 14.99 7.23 4.39
CA ASN A 132 15.49 8.58 4.67
C ASN A 132 14.75 9.62 3.82
N GLU A 133 14.50 9.32 2.56
CA GLU A 133 13.69 10.19 1.69
C GLU A 133 12.25 10.25 2.15
N LEU A 134 11.67 9.11 2.56
CA LEU A 134 10.32 9.06 3.14
C LEU A 134 10.24 9.94 4.41
N GLU A 135 11.22 9.86 5.31
CA GLU A 135 11.29 10.70 6.52
C GLU A 135 11.37 12.20 6.17
N ASN A 136 12.17 12.56 5.15
CA ASN A 136 12.24 13.92 4.66
C ASN A 136 10.90 14.40 4.09
N ILE A 137 10.24 13.59 3.25
CA ILE A 137 8.91 13.90 2.69
C ILE A 137 7.90 14.12 3.82
N LEU A 138 7.85 13.23 4.80
CA LEU A 138 6.91 13.31 5.91
C LEU A 138 7.18 14.50 6.85
N SER A 139 8.35 15.12 6.76
CA SER A 139 8.73 16.31 7.54
C SER A 139 8.39 17.62 6.83
N LEU A 140 7.97 17.59 5.56
CA LEU A 140 7.61 18.79 4.80
C LEU A 140 6.32 19.43 5.35
N PRO A 141 6.26 20.75 5.52
CA PRO A 141 5.07 21.45 6.01
C PRO A 141 3.81 21.12 5.21
N GLU A 142 3.89 21.09 3.89
CA GLU A 142 2.78 20.78 2.99
C GLU A 142 2.24 19.36 3.13
N ILE A 143 3.05 18.43 3.62
CA ILE A 143 2.61 17.05 3.93
C ILE A 143 1.96 17.00 5.30
N LEU A 144 2.54 17.70 6.25
CA LEU A 144 2.06 17.75 7.63
C LEU A 144 0.73 18.48 7.79
N ASP A 145 0.50 19.49 6.96
CA ASP A 145 -0.74 20.28 6.95
C ASP A 145 -1.91 19.55 6.23
N ASN A 146 -1.64 18.42 5.56
CA ASN A 146 -2.69 17.63 4.94
C ASN A 146 -3.50 16.85 5.98
N HIS A 147 -4.80 16.74 5.74
CA HIS A 147 -5.71 16.00 6.62
C HIS A 147 -5.47 14.49 6.60
N PHE A 148 -4.95 13.95 5.47
CA PHE A 148 -4.73 12.52 5.33
C PHE A 148 -3.54 12.21 4.44
N ASN A 149 -2.57 11.45 4.96
CA ASN A 149 -1.46 10.88 4.21
C ASN A 149 -1.55 9.35 4.27
N TYR A 150 -1.60 8.71 3.10
CA TYR A 150 -1.55 7.27 2.95
C TYR A 150 -0.14 6.88 2.50
N ILE A 151 0.50 6.02 3.25
CA ILE A 151 1.87 5.55 2.97
C ILE A 151 1.82 4.05 2.71
N TYR A 152 2.37 3.62 1.59
CA TYR A 152 2.54 2.20 1.26
C TYR A 152 4.00 1.79 1.36
N TYR A 153 4.30 0.82 2.21
CA TYR A 153 5.65 0.29 2.46
C TYR A 153 5.72 -1.21 2.15
N PRO A 154 6.27 -1.63 0.99
CA PRO A 154 6.32 -3.03 0.55
C PRO A 154 7.61 -3.76 0.90
N VAL A 155 8.64 -3.12 1.47
CA VAL A 155 10.00 -3.69 1.56
C VAL A 155 10.05 -4.95 2.41
N ILE A 156 9.24 -5.02 3.45
CA ILE A 156 9.17 -6.20 4.34
C ILE A 156 8.60 -7.41 3.58
N ASP A 157 7.58 -7.20 2.72
CA ASP A 157 7.04 -8.26 1.86
C ASP A 157 8.07 -8.74 0.85
N VAL A 158 8.81 -7.83 0.24
CA VAL A 158 9.90 -8.17 -0.69
C VAL A 158 10.97 -9.01 0.02
N ALA A 159 11.38 -8.63 1.22
CA ALA A 159 12.34 -9.41 2.01
C ALA A 159 11.79 -10.81 2.35
N ALA A 160 10.51 -10.90 2.72
CA ALA A 160 9.84 -12.18 2.98
C ALA A 160 9.83 -13.10 1.75
N HIS A 161 9.57 -12.55 0.56
CA HIS A 161 9.57 -13.31 -0.69
C HIS A 161 10.95 -13.79 -1.13
N VAL A 162 12.00 -13.00 -0.89
CA VAL A 162 13.37 -13.32 -1.33
C VAL A 162 14.08 -14.25 -0.34
N TYR A 163 13.93 -13.99 0.97
CA TYR A 163 14.71 -14.64 2.02
C TYR A 163 13.87 -15.53 2.95
N GLY A 164 12.55 -15.35 2.99
CA GLY A 164 11.64 -16.02 3.91
C GLY A 164 11.37 -15.22 5.18
N THR A 165 10.19 -15.42 5.78
CA THR A 165 9.70 -14.66 6.95
C THR A 165 10.45 -14.89 8.27
N ASN A 166 11.36 -15.88 8.32
CA ASN A 166 12.18 -16.19 9.51
C ASN A 166 13.67 -15.94 9.26
N SER A 167 14.03 -15.29 8.16
CA SER A 167 15.42 -14.98 7.83
C SER A 167 15.91 -13.76 8.62
N ASP A 168 17.23 -13.68 8.78
CA ASP A 168 17.88 -12.53 9.41
C ASP A 168 17.65 -11.25 8.60
N GLU A 169 17.61 -11.36 7.27
CA GLU A 169 17.36 -10.26 6.36
C GLU A 169 15.94 -9.69 6.54
N TRP A 170 14.93 -10.57 6.63
CA TRP A 170 13.56 -10.12 6.89
C TRP A 170 13.45 -9.44 8.26
N GLN A 171 14.05 -10.03 9.29
CA GLN A 171 14.05 -9.49 10.64
C GLN A 171 14.76 -8.14 10.73
N ASN A 172 15.86 -7.97 9.98
CA ASN A 172 16.56 -6.71 9.86
C ASN A 172 15.67 -5.62 9.24
N GLU A 173 14.93 -5.92 8.16
CA GLU A 173 14.00 -4.96 7.54
C GLU A 173 12.87 -4.55 8.51
N VAL A 174 12.33 -5.49 9.28
CA VAL A 174 11.32 -5.18 10.31
C VAL A 174 11.91 -4.24 11.38
N ASN A 175 13.13 -4.48 11.84
CA ASN A 175 13.80 -3.64 12.83
C ASN A 175 14.06 -2.23 12.28
N ILE A 176 14.60 -2.10 11.07
CA ILE A 176 14.85 -0.82 10.41
C ILE A 176 13.54 -0.01 10.30
N PHE A 177 12.46 -0.65 9.90
CA PHE A 177 11.17 0.02 9.80
C PHE A 177 10.60 0.39 11.17
N SER A 178 10.77 -0.45 12.19
CA SER A 178 10.37 -0.15 13.58
C SER A 178 11.11 1.07 14.14
N GLU A 179 12.41 1.18 13.88
CA GLU A 179 13.20 2.35 14.26
C GLU A 179 12.74 3.63 13.55
N PHE A 180 12.46 3.53 12.25
CA PHE A 180 11.87 4.64 11.48
C PHE A 180 10.56 5.12 12.11
N LEU A 181 9.61 4.21 12.39
CA LEU A 181 8.35 4.57 13.04
C LEU A 181 8.55 5.20 14.42
N SER A 182 9.49 4.69 15.20
CA SER A 182 9.82 5.25 16.53
C SER A 182 10.30 6.70 16.43
N ARG A 183 11.06 7.05 15.39
CA ARG A 183 11.46 8.44 15.14
C ARG A 183 10.26 9.30 14.72
N MET A 184 9.41 8.80 13.83
CA MET A 184 8.24 9.53 13.35
C MET A 184 7.25 9.85 14.47
N ILE A 185 6.98 8.90 15.37
CA ILE A 185 6.09 9.11 16.53
C ILE A 185 6.66 10.18 17.47
N LYS A 186 7.98 10.22 17.68
CA LYS A 186 8.62 11.27 18.52
C LYS A 186 8.52 12.66 17.90
N ILE A 187 8.60 12.76 16.59
CA ILE A 187 8.41 14.04 15.87
C ILE A 187 6.98 14.55 16.06
N ASP A 188 5.99 13.69 15.96
CA ASP A 188 4.58 14.05 16.13
C ASP A 188 4.25 14.42 17.59
N SER A 189 4.75 13.66 18.57
CA SER A 189 4.53 13.93 20.00
C SER A 189 5.15 15.23 20.50
N ASN A 190 6.12 15.80 19.81
CA ASN A 190 6.73 17.08 20.15
C ASN A 190 5.97 18.29 19.58
N ARG A 191 4.85 18.08 18.89
CA ARG A 191 4.03 19.14 18.28
C ARG A 191 2.79 19.50 19.07
N TYR A 192 2.43 18.67 20.04
CA TYR A 192 1.32 18.85 20.98
C TYR A 192 1.83 18.96 22.41
#